data_5af26dfd79db1adbd223f4331d6022bc
#
_entry.id   5af26dfd79db1adbd223f4331d6022bc
#
_cell.length_a   1.000
_cell.length_b   1.000
_cell.length_c   1.000
_cell.angle_alpha   90.00
_cell.angle_beta   90.00
_cell.angle_gamma   90.00
#
_symmetry.space_group_name_H-M   'P 1'
#
loop_
_entity.id
_entity.type
_entity.pdbx_description
1 polymer ?
#
loop_
_entity_poly.entity_id
_entity_poly.type
_entity_poly.pdbx_seq_one_letter_code
_entity_poly.pdbx_strand_id
1 'polypeptide(L)'
;EILQVSDLLKEADLADCLKLVHFHSGSQIPDILTIKKAVREGAMFYAKLRQIGHALEYIHVGGGLGVDYDGSRTTFHSSINYSLNEYARDIVYNIMDVCDSQGVEHPVIISESGRAVVAHHSVLVVETFGDIKKMEHARDPVKPGISHKLVEEAWYNYTHVNPSNPLEAYHDALHNKEETQVH
;
A
#
# COMPACT_ATOMS: atom_id res chain seq x y z
N GLU A 1 -1.58 -15.79 16.48
CA GLU A 1 -2.77 -15.06 17.03
C GLU A 1 -4.06 -15.53 16.34
N ILE A 2 -4.24 -15.43 15.01
CA ILE A 2 -5.47 -15.85 14.29
C ILE A 2 -5.83 -17.33 14.59
N LEU A 3 -4.86 -18.23 14.56
CA LEU A 3 -5.09 -19.65 14.88
C LEU A 3 -5.52 -19.84 16.34
N GLN A 4 -4.96 -19.09 17.29
CA GLN A 4 -5.37 -19.13 18.69
C GLN A 4 -6.83 -18.69 18.87
N VAL A 5 -7.26 -17.62 18.16
CA VAL A 5 -8.67 -17.20 18.14
C VAL A 5 -9.54 -18.28 17.52
N SER A 6 -9.10 -18.90 16.42
CA SER A 6 -9.80 -20.02 15.79
C SER A 6 -10.01 -21.20 16.77
N ASP A 7 -8.97 -21.57 17.52
CA ASP A 7 -9.04 -22.65 18.48
C ASP A 7 -10.01 -22.32 19.63
N LEU A 8 -9.94 -21.10 20.18
CA LEU A 8 -10.87 -20.64 21.22
C LEU A 8 -12.34 -20.65 20.76
N LEU A 9 -12.60 -20.22 19.50
CA LEU A 9 -13.94 -20.25 18.94
C LEU A 9 -14.48 -21.68 18.78
N LYS A 10 -13.63 -22.62 18.40
CA LYS A 10 -13.98 -24.04 18.29
C LYS A 10 -14.24 -24.67 19.65
N GLU A 11 -13.38 -24.39 20.63
CA GLU A 11 -13.57 -24.85 22.02
C GLU A 11 -14.86 -24.35 22.65
N ALA A 12 -15.28 -23.13 22.28
CA ALA A 12 -16.53 -22.53 22.75
C ALA A 12 -17.78 -22.92 21.94
N ASP A 13 -17.66 -23.79 20.92
CA ASP A 13 -18.72 -24.13 19.96
C ASP A 13 -19.27 -22.89 19.18
N LEU A 14 -18.39 -21.92 18.89
CA LEU A 14 -18.70 -20.66 18.20
C LEU A 14 -17.99 -20.55 16.84
N ALA A 15 -17.52 -21.65 16.28
CA ALA A 15 -16.80 -21.64 14.99
C ALA A 15 -17.61 -21.01 13.85
N ASP A 16 -18.93 -21.17 13.90
CA ASP A 16 -19.87 -20.60 12.90
C ASP A 16 -20.15 -19.09 13.07
N CYS A 17 -19.72 -18.51 14.17
CA CYS A 17 -19.87 -17.07 14.42
C CYS A 17 -18.83 -16.24 13.68
N LEU A 18 -17.72 -16.83 13.26
CA LEU A 18 -16.70 -16.14 12.45
C LEU A 18 -17.16 -16.07 11.00
N LYS A 19 -17.68 -14.94 10.58
CA LYS A 19 -18.29 -14.72 9.25
C LYS A 19 -17.47 -13.89 8.30
N LEU A 20 -16.56 -13.07 8.80
CA LEU A 20 -15.86 -12.05 8.02
C LEU A 20 -14.38 -12.01 8.37
N VAL A 21 -13.55 -11.90 7.34
CA VAL A 21 -12.14 -11.49 7.46
C VAL A 21 -12.01 -10.06 6.98
N HIS A 22 -11.39 -9.22 7.81
CA HIS A 22 -11.06 -7.83 7.47
C HIS A 22 -9.56 -7.60 7.47
N PHE A 23 -9.10 -6.84 6.49
CA PHE A 23 -7.77 -6.25 6.48
C PHE A 23 -7.82 -4.82 5.95
N HIS A 24 -6.81 -4.02 6.29
CA HIS A 24 -6.68 -2.65 5.81
C HIS A 24 -5.21 -2.41 5.43
N SER A 25 -4.97 -2.11 4.16
CA SER A 25 -3.62 -1.98 3.61
C SER A 25 -3.07 -0.54 3.63
N GLY A 26 -3.86 0.41 4.10
CA GLY A 26 -3.46 1.81 4.21
C GLY A 26 -4.47 2.78 3.60
N SER A 27 -4.14 4.07 3.65
CA SER A 27 -4.97 5.15 3.10
C SER A 27 -4.26 5.79 1.91
N GLN A 28 -5.02 6.19 0.88
CA GLN A 28 -4.45 6.83 -0.31
C GLN A 28 -3.29 6.00 -0.89
N ILE A 29 -3.56 4.75 -1.27
CA ILE A 29 -2.55 3.85 -1.82
C ILE A 29 -2.30 4.22 -3.28
N PRO A 30 -1.12 4.72 -3.64
CA PRO A 30 -0.86 5.23 -4.98
C PRO A 30 -0.58 4.12 -6.01
N ASP A 31 -0.17 2.94 -5.56
CA ASP A 31 0.27 1.84 -6.42
C ASP A 31 -0.68 0.65 -6.37
N ILE A 32 -1.21 0.26 -7.55
CA ILE A 32 -2.08 -0.90 -7.71
C ILE A 32 -1.41 -2.21 -7.29
N LEU A 33 -0.09 -2.34 -7.45
CA LEU A 33 0.62 -3.56 -7.07
C LEU A 33 0.58 -3.80 -5.56
N THR A 34 0.62 -2.75 -4.76
CA THR A 34 0.47 -2.83 -3.30
C THR A 34 -0.91 -3.38 -2.93
N ILE A 35 -1.97 -2.89 -3.60
CA ILE A 35 -3.34 -3.38 -3.40
C ILE A 35 -3.45 -4.85 -3.78
N LYS A 36 -2.94 -5.24 -4.96
CA LYS A 36 -2.96 -6.63 -5.43
C LYS A 36 -2.31 -7.59 -4.44
N LYS A 37 -1.14 -7.23 -3.91
CA LYS A 37 -0.41 -8.04 -2.92
C LYS A 37 -1.23 -8.22 -1.63
N ALA A 38 -1.77 -7.13 -1.09
CA ALA A 38 -2.56 -7.16 0.13
C ALA A 38 -3.86 -7.97 -0.04
N VAL A 39 -4.56 -7.80 -1.17
CA VAL A 39 -5.78 -8.55 -1.48
C VAL A 39 -5.50 -10.05 -1.62
N ARG A 40 -4.41 -10.41 -2.30
CA ARG A 40 -4.02 -11.81 -2.46
C ARG A 40 -3.67 -12.47 -1.12
N GLU A 41 -2.97 -11.76 -0.26
CA GLU A 41 -2.67 -12.22 1.10
C GLU A 41 -3.95 -12.38 1.93
N GLY A 42 -4.83 -11.37 1.95
CA GLY A 42 -6.12 -11.43 2.66
C GLY A 42 -7.02 -12.56 2.16
N ALA A 43 -7.08 -12.78 0.85
CA ALA A 43 -7.80 -13.92 0.26
C ALA A 43 -7.21 -15.28 0.68
N MET A 44 -5.90 -15.37 0.86
CA MET A 44 -5.26 -16.58 1.35
C MET A 44 -5.65 -16.84 2.82
N PHE A 45 -5.72 -15.82 3.68
CA PHE A 45 -6.24 -15.96 5.04
C PHE A 45 -7.69 -16.45 5.05
N TYR A 46 -8.55 -15.85 4.21
CA TYR A 46 -9.93 -16.30 4.04
C TYR A 46 -9.99 -17.78 3.67
N ALA A 47 -9.26 -18.18 2.63
CA ALA A 47 -9.27 -19.56 2.16
C ALA A 47 -8.78 -20.55 3.22
N LYS A 48 -7.72 -20.22 3.95
CA LYS A 48 -7.18 -21.08 5.03
C LYS A 48 -8.14 -21.22 6.20
N LEU A 49 -8.81 -20.15 6.61
CA LEU A 49 -9.82 -20.20 7.66
C LEU A 49 -11.05 -21.03 7.24
N ARG A 50 -11.47 -20.95 5.98
CA ARG A 50 -12.50 -21.83 5.40
C ARG A 50 -12.07 -23.30 5.47
N GLN A 51 -10.85 -23.61 5.06
CA GLN A 51 -10.30 -24.97 5.04
C GLN A 51 -10.22 -25.59 6.43
N ILE A 52 -9.98 -24.82 7.49
CA ILE A 52 -9.97 -25.31 8.87
C ILE A 52 -11.34 -25.31 9.55
N GLY A 53 -12.43 -25.05 8.79
CA GLY A 53 -13.80 -25.30 9.22
C GLY A 53 -14.59 -24.08 9.71
N HIS A 54 -14.14 -22.84 9.47
CA HIS A 54 -14.94 -21.65 9.74
C HIS A 54 -15.91 -21.34 8.59
N ALA A 55 -17.14 -20.97 8.93
CA ALA A 55 -18.20 -20.64 7.97
C ALA A 55 -18.11 -19.17 7.49
N LEU A 56 -16.93 -18.76 6.99
CA LEU A 56 -16.73 -17.42 6.46
C LEU A 56 -17.52 -17.21 5.18
N GLU A 57 -18.21 -16.08 5.09
CA GLU A 57 -19.03 -15.67 3.95
C GLU A 57 -18.53 -14.37 3.30
N TYR A 58 -17.80 -13.56 4.07
CA TYR A 58 -17.41 -12.21 3.66
C TYR A 58 -15.91 -12.01 3.74
N ILE A 59 -15.38 -11.22 2.79
CA ILE A 59 -14.05 -10.63 2.86
C ILE A 59 -14.18 -9.11 2.76
N HIS A 60 -13.67 -8.39 3.75
CA HIS A 60 -13.66 -6.95 3.76
C HIS A 60 -12.24 -6.46 3.48
N VAL A 61 -12.04 -5.91 2.28
CA VAL A 61 -10.72 -5.49 1.80
C VAL A 61 -10.26 -4.12 2.36
N GLY A 62 -11.04 -3.56 3.27
CA GLY A 62 -10.76 -2.26 3.87
C GLY A 62 -10.96 -1.10 2.91
N GLY A 63 -10.28 -0.02 3.21
CA GLY A 63 -10.18 1.15 2.35
C GLY A 63 -8.88 1.18 1.56
N GLY A 64 -8.45 2.38 1.22
CA GLY A 64 -7.17 2.60 0.55
C GLY A 64 -7.30 3.01 -0.91
N LEU A 65 -8.47 2.86 -1.53
CA LEU A 65 -8.74 3.42 -2.85
C LEU A 65 -8.38 4.90 -2.87
N GLY A 66 -7.34 5.23 -3.63
CA GLY A 66 -6.78 6.57 -3.70
C GLY A 66 -7.49 7.47 -4.71
N VAL A 67 -7.16 8.74 -4.65
CA VAL A 67 -7.62 9.79 -5.57
C VAL A 67 -6.39 10.44 -6.20
N ASP A 68 -6.47 10.72 -7.48
CA ASP A 68 -5.44 11.46 -8.21
C ASP A 68 -5.67 12.96 -8.01
N TYR A 69 -5.09 13.51 -6.93
CA TYR A 69 -5.28 14.92 -6.56
C TYR A 69 -4.47 15.87 -7.43
N ASP A 70 -3.31 15.45 -7.92
CA ASP A 70 -2.39 16.28 -8.71
C ASP A 70 -2.49 16.05 -10.23
N GLY A 71 -3.28 15.05 -10.64
CA GLY A 71 -3.50 14.72 -12.05
C GLY A 71 -2.33 14.02 -12.74
N SER A 72 -1.28 13.66 -12.01
CA SER A 72 -0.06 13.08 -12.58
C SER A 72 -0.18 11.62 -12.99
N ARG A 73 -1.15 10.89 -12.42
CA ARG A 73 -1.36 9.45 -12.62
C ARG A 73 -0.10 8.62 -12.36
N THR A 74 0.57 8.94 -11.27
CA THR A 74 1.82 8.29 -10.85
C THR A 74 1.65 7.60 -9.52
N THR A 75 2.71 6.93 -9.05
CA THR A 75 2.80 6.35 -7.70
C THR A 75 3.13 7.38 -6.62
N PHE A 76 3.07 8.67 -6.92
CA PHE A 76 3.29 9.72 -5.92
C PHE A 76 2.15 9.76 -4.90
N HIS A 77 2.43 10.17 -3.67
CA HIS A 77 1.48 10.11 -2.56
C HIS A 77 0.20 10.95 -2.75
N SER A 78 0.21 11.95 -3.64
CA SER A 78 -0.96 12.75 -4.02
C SER A 78 -1.65 12.26 -5.30
N SER A 79 -1.25 11.09 -5.82
CA SER A 79 -1.75 10.53 -7.07
C SER A 79 -2.06 9.04 -6.93
N ILE A 80 -2.52 8.43 -8.02
CA ILE A 80 -2.69 6.98 -8.18
C ILE A 80 -2.31 6.57 -9.61
N ASN A 81 -1.71 5.39 -9.77
CA ASN A 81 -1.32 4.85 -11.08
C ASN A 81 -2.38 3.92 -11.70
N TYR A 82 -3.61 3.90 -11.17
CA TYR A 82 -4.68 3.00 -11.59
C TYR A 82 -6.04 3.71 -11.70
N SER A 83 -6.97 3.10 -12.39
CA SER A 83 -8.37 3.53 -12.48
C SER A 83 -9.27 2.79 -11.50
N LEU A 84 -10.48 3.32 -11.24
CA LEU A 84 -11.49 2.65 -10.43
C LEU A 84 -11.86 1.27 -11.00
N ASN A 85 -11.98 1.17 -12.33
CA ASN A 85 -12.29 -0.11 -13.00
C ASN A 85 -11.16 -1.13 -12.81
N GLU A 86 -9.91 -0.68 -12.87
CA GLU A 86 -8.75 -1.52 -12.62
C GLU A 86 -8.72 -2.01 -11.17
N TYR A 87 -8.93 -1.10 -10.21
CA TYR A 87 -9.04 -1.43 -8.80
C TYR A 87 -10.11 -2.52 -8.55
N ALA A 88 -11.33 -2.31 -9.03
CA ALA A 88 -12.43 -3.25 -8.84
C ALA A 88 -12.14 -4.63 -9.49
N ARG A 89 -11.69 -4.62 -10.74
CA ARG A 89 -11.30 -5.83 -11.47
C ARG A 89 -10.22 -6.62 -10.74
N ASP A 90 -9.18 -5.94 -10.28
CA ASP A 90 -8.03 -6.59 -9.67
C ASP A 90 -8.35 -7.17 -8.30
N ILE A 91 -9.22 -6.51 -7.51
CA ILE A 91 -9.72 -7.09 -6.25
C ILE A 91 -10.49 -8.38 -6.54
N VAL A 92 -11.49 -8.31 -7.43
CA VAL A 92 -12.34 -9.47 -7.74
C VAL A 92 -11.50 -10.63 -8.31
N TYR A 93 -10.63 -10.34 -9.26
CA TYR A 93 -9.81 -11.35 -9.90
C TYR A 93 -8.84 -12.04 -8.93
N ASN A 94 -8.15 -11.29 -8.08
CA ASN A 94 -7.21 -11.89 -7.13
C ASN A 94 -7.91 -12.74 -6.06
N ILE A 95 -9.09 -12.34 -5.58
CA ILE A 95 -9.87 -13.13 -4.64
C ILE A 95 -10.36 -14.40 -5.30
N MET A 96 -10.92 -14.30 -6.50
CA MET A 96 -11.40 -15.44 -7.30
C MET A 96 -10.27 -16.44 -7.56
N ASP A 97 -9.12 -15.99 -8.08
CA ASP A 97 -7.95 -16.83 -8.38
C ASP A 97 -7.46 -17.61 -7.15
N VAL A 98 -7.40 -16.95 -5.99
CA VAL A 98 -7.02 -17.62 -4.75
C VAL A 98 -8.07 -18.63 -4.31
N CYS A 99 -9.36 -18.28 -4.32
CA CYS A 99 -10.43 -19.20 -3.93
C CYS A 99 -10.49 -20.42 -4.84
N ASP A 100 -10.39 -20.24 -6.15
CA ASP A 100 -10.37 -21.35 -7.11
C ASP A 100 -9.16 -22.26 -6.90
N SER A 101 -7.96 -21.68 -6.71
CA SER A 101 -6.74 -22.44 -6.47
C SER A 101 -6.74 -23.21 -5.14
N GLN A 102 -7.46 -22.72 -4.13
CA GLN A 102 -7.60 -23.34 -2.81
C GLN A 102 -8.85 -24.22 -2.68
N GLY A 103 -9.72 -24.27 -3.68
CA GLY A 103 -10.93 -25.08 -3.69
C GLY A 103 -11.96 -24.65 -2.64
N VAL A 104 -12.11 -23.34 -2.42
CA VAL A 104 -13.09 -22.77 -1.49
C VAL A 104 -14.10 -21.89 -2.23
N GLU A 105 -15.31 -21.74 -1.64
CA GLU A 105 -16.34 -20.84 -2.19
C GLU A 105 -15.88 -19.38 -2.19
N HIS A 106 -16.34 -18.65 -3.21
CA HIS A 106 -16.07 -17.22 -3.34
C HIS A 106 -16.84 -16.42 -2.27
N PRO A 107 -16.18 -15.47 -1.59
CA PRO A 107 -16.84 -14.62 -0.61
C PRO A 107 -17.65 -13.50 -1.25
N VAL A 108 -18.56 -12.91 -0.48
CA VAL A 108 -19.06 -11.57 -0.74
C VAL A 108 -17.97 -10.56 -0.39
N ILE A 109 -17.66 -9.66 -1.32
CA ILE A 109 -16.59 -8.66 -1.15
C ILE A 109 -17.20 -7.37 -0.61
N ILE A 110 -16.60 -6.84 0.44
CA ILE A 110 -16.95 -5.54 1.03
C ILE A 110 -15.72 -4.62 0.94
N SER A 111 -15.92 -3.38 0.55
CA SER A 111 -14.87 -2.34 0.51
C SER A 111 -15.35 -1.02 1.08
N GLU A 112 -14.41 -0.22 1.58
CA GLU A 112 -14.62 1.16 2.01
C GLU A 112 -13.99 2.11 1.01
N SER A 113 -14.79 2.92 0.34
CA SER A 113 -14.34 3.81 -0.73
C SER A 113 -14.71 5.28 -0.47
N GLY A 114 -14.82 5.68 0.81
CA GLY A 114 -15.30 7.00 1.23
C GLY A 114 -14.54 8.15 0.56
N ARG A 115 -13.20 8.08 0.55
CA ARG A 115 -12.36 9.09 -0.10
C ARG A 115 -12.72 9.29 -1.57
N ALA A 116 -12.83 8.24 -2.34
CA ALA A 116 -13.14 8.30 -3.77
C ALA A 116 -14.53 8.87 -4.05
N VAL A 117 -15.49 8.66 -3.14
CA VAL A 117 -16.86 9.19 -3.26
C VAL A 117 -16.93 10.69 -2.95
N VAL A 118 -16.20 11.16 -1.93
CA VAL A 118 -16.38 12.53 -1.40
C VAL A 118 -15.25 13.49 -1.71
N ALA A 119 -14.11 13.04 -2.20
CA ALA A 119 -12.92 13.87 -2.36
C ALA A 119 -13.13 15.11 -3.25
N HIS A 120 -14.02 15.00 -4.25
CA HIS A 120 -14.26 16.06 -5.23
C HIS A 120 -15.43 17.00 -4.87
N HIS A 121 -16.06 16.83 -3.69
CA HIS A 121 -17.21 17.65 -3.31
C HIS A 121 -16.83 19.11 -2.95
N SER A 122 -15.56 19.33 -2.61
CA SER A 122 -15.02 20.67 -2.30
C SER A 122 -13.57 20.81 -2.75
N VAL A 123 -13.21 22.03 -3.09
CA VAL A 123 -11.85 22.42 -3.51
C VAL A 123 -11.41 23.61 -2.68
N LEU A 124 -10.21 23.54 -2.12
CA LEU A 124 -9.56 24.67 -1.46
C LEU A 124 -8.60 25.36 -2.45
N VAL A 125 -8.87 26.61 -2.75
CA VAL A 125 -8.00 27.45 -3.56
C VAL A 125 -7.19 28.35 -2.64
N VAL A 126 -5.86 28.27 -2.74
CA VAL A 126 -4.92 29.05 -1.94
C VAL A 126 -3.92 29.76 -2.83
N GLU A 127 -3.51 30.95 -2.42
CA GLU A 127 -2.39 31.65 -3.01
C GLU A 127 -1.10 31.28 -2.26
N THR A 128 -0.08 30.85 -3.00
CA THR A 128 1.23 30.55 -2.43
C THR A 128 2.04 31.86 -2.34
N PHE A 129 2.37 32.32 -1.13
CA PHE A 129 3.14 33.53 -0.89
C PHE A 129 4.51 33.30 -0.25
N GLY A 130 4.95 32.04 -0.18
CA GLY A 130 6.26 31.67 0.31
C GLY A 130 6.48 30.17 0.36
N ASP A 131 7.73 29.76 0.56
CA ASP A 131 8.16 28.39 0.77
C ASP A 131 9.09 28.30 1.98
N ILE A 132 9.16 27.13 2.60
CA ILE A 132 10.11 26.84 3.67
C ILE A 132 11.21 25.95 3.10
N LYS A 133 12.38 26.56 2.87
CA LYS A 133 13.57 25.81 2.42
C LYS A 133 14.35 25.29 3.61
N LYS A 134 14.37 23.99 3.78
CA LYS A 134 15.09 23.35 4.90
C LYS A 134 16.62 23.44 4.81
N MET A 135 17.17 23.79 3.64
CA MET A 135 18.60 23.69 3.35
C MET A 135 19.25 25.01 2.90
N GLU A 136 18.59 26.16 3.09
CA GLU A 136 19.13 27.45 2.61
C GLU A 136 20.48 27.84 3.27
N HIS A 137 20.84 27.19 4.39
CA HIS A 137 22.11 27.40 5.10
C HIS A 137 22.85 26.08 5.43
N ALA A 138 22.45 24.95 4.80
CA ALA A 138 23.19 23.71 4.97
C ALA A 138 24.57 23.86 4.30
N ARG A 139 25.62 23.58 5.05
CA ARG A 139 26.96 23.43 4.45
C ARG A 139 26.92 22.25 3.46
N ASP A 140 27.64 22.38 2.37
CA ASP A 140 27.81 21.23 1.47
C ASP A 140 28.29 20.02 2.28
N PRO A 141 27.65 18.86 2.10
CA PRO A 141 28.08 17.68 2.81
C PRO A 141 29.51 17.32 2.43
N VAL A 142 30.27 16.92 3.44
CA VAL A 142 31.63 16.38 3.23
C VAL A 142 31.51 14.88 3.16
N LYS A 143 32.13 14.26 2.16
CA LYS A 143 32.15 12.79 2.03
C LYS A 143 32.67 12.17 3.33
N PRO A 144 31.88 11.28 3.98
CA PRO A 144 32.35 10.57 5.15
C PRO A 144 33.57 9.71 4.83
N GLY A 145 34.55 9.64 5.71
CA GLY A 145 35.75 8.78 5.54
C GLY A 145 35.48 7.27 5.74
N ILE A 146 34.21 6.87 5.72
CA ILE A 146 33.75 5.49 5.94
C ILE A 146 33.57 4.82 4.58
N SER A 147 34.27 3.72 4.35
CA SER A 147 34.11 2.88 3.15
C SER A 147 32.96 1.89 3.38
N HIS A 148 31.74 2.30 3.04
CA HIS A 148 30.57 1.45 3.05
C HIS A 148 29.79 1.66 1.75
N LYS A 149 29.28 0.59 1.12
CA LYS A 149 28.59 0.64 -0.17
C LYS A 149 27.48 1.68 -0.22
N LEU A 150 26.59 1.70 0.77
CA LEU A 150 25.47 2.65 0.84
C LEU A 150 25.94 4.12 0.95
N VAL A 151 27.07 4.38 1.62
CA VAL A 151 27.66 5.72 1.72
C VAL A 151 28.24 6.16 0.37
N GLU A 152 28.90 5.26 -0.35
CA GLU A 152 29.42 5.54 -1.69
C GLU A 152 28.29 5.81 -2.68
N GLU A 153 27.24 5.04 -2.65
CA GLU A 153 26.05 5.23 -3.49
C GLU A 153 25.33 6.56 -3.18
N ALA A 154 25.11 6.88 -1.91
CA ALA A 154 24.53 8.16 -1.51
C ALA A 154 25.39 9.35 -1.94
N TRP A 155 26.72 9.22 -1.81
CA TRP A 155 27.65 10.24 -2.26
C TRP A 155 27.67 10.39 -3.78
N TYR A 156 27.61 9.27 -4.51
CA TYR A 156 27.50 9.29 -5.97
C TYR A 156 26.23 10.02 -6.40
N ASN A 157 25.09 9.66 -5.85
CA ASN A 157 23.79 10.31 -6.16
C ASN A 157 23.84 11.81 -5.88
N TYR A 158 24.37 12.22 -4.72
CA TYR A 158 24.51 13.63 -4.38
C TYR A 158 25.37 14.41 -5.38
N THR A 159 26.49 13.83 -5.82
CA THR A 159 27.45 14.53 -6.70
C THR A 159 27.06 14.52 -8.18
N HIS A 160 26.12 13.62 -8.60
CA HIS A 160 25.75 13.44 -10.00
C HIS A 160 24.31 13.93 -10.31
N VAL A 161 23.57 14.41 -9.32
CA VAL A 161 22.26 15.03 -9.56
C VAL A 161 22.44 16.32 -10.41
N ASN A 162 21.62 16.42 -11.44
CA ASN A 162 21.61 17.57 -12.35
C ASN A 162 20.21 17.79 -12.93
N PRO A 163 19.93 18.90 -13.63
CA PRO A 163 18.62 19.20 -14.17
C PRO A 163 18.02 18.17 -15.15
N SER A 164 18.84 17.27 -15.71
CA SER A 164 18.38 16.24 -16.66
C SER A 164 17.99 14.91 -15.99
N ASN A 165 18.39 14.67 -14.73
CA ASN A 165 18.13 13.40 -14.02
C ASN A 165 17.48 13.55 -12.62
N PRO A 166 16.63 14.55 -12.33
CA PRO A 166 16.16 14.80 -10.98
C PRO A 166 15.28 13.67 -10.44
N LEU A 167 14.49 13.04 -11.30
CA LEU A 167 13.59 11.96 -10.90
C LEU A 167 14.34 10.66 -10.62
N GLU A 168 15.31 10.30 -11.44
CA GLU A 168 16.21 9.16 -11.24
C GLU A 168 16.97 9.31 -9.91
N ALA A 169 17.62 10.46 -9.71
CA ALA A 169 18.37 10.75 -8.49
C ALA A 169 17.48 10.70 -7.23
N TYR A 170 16.21 11.12 -7.34
CA TYR A 170 15.23 11.04 -6.26
C TYR A 170 14.90 9.57 -5.92
N HIS A 171 14.65 8.72 -6.92
CA HIS A 171 14.36 7.31 -6.71
C HIS A 171 15.55 6.55 -6.11
N ASP A 172 16.74 6.82 -6.59
CA ASP A 172 17.98 6.23 -6.05
C ASP A 172 18.21 6.65 -4.60
N ALA A 173 17.94 7.92 -4.26
CA ALA A 173 18.04 8.40 -2.90
C ALA A 173 17.00 7.76 -1.95
N LEU A 174 15.77 7.52 -2.43
CA LEU A 174 14.75 6.80 -1.67
C LEU A 174 15.15 5.35 -1.43
N HIS A 175 15.61 4.66 -2.45
CA HIS A 175 16.07 3.27 -2.34
C HIS A 175 17.24 3.15 -1.35
N ASN A 176 18.24 4.01 -1.46
CA ASN A 176 19.37 4.06 -0.54
C ASN A 176 18.94 4.32 0.92
N LYS A 177 17.95 5.20 1.13
CA LYS A 177 17.37 5.46 2.45
C LYS A 177 16.67 4.22 3.01
N GLU A 178 15.87 3.52 2.21
CA GLU A 178 15.16 2.31 2.64
C GLU A 178 16.13 1.20 3.02
N GLU A 179 17.17 0.95 2.22
CA GLU A 179 18.21 -0.01 2.54
C GLU A 179 18.96 0.35 3.85
N THR A 180 19.22 1.64 4.08
CA THR A 180 19.88 2.10 5.31
C THR A 180 19.03 1.89 6.57
N GLN A 181 17.70 1.82 6.45
CA GLN A 181 16.79 1.60 7.59
C GLN A 181 16.66 0.12 7.97
N VAL A 182 17.05 -0.79 7.09
CA VAL A 182 16.97 -2.25 7.30
C VAL A 182 18.23 -2.80 7.96
N HIS A 183 19.32 -2.05 7.98
CA HIS A 183 20.61 -2.38 8.59
C HIS A 183 20.90 -1.50 9.82
#